data_d5ea642d9eb537bb7b130fa4b8b169e2
#
_entry.id   d5ea642d9eb537bb7b130fa4b8b169e2
#
_cell.length_a   1.000
_cell.length_b   1.000
_cell.length_c   1.000
_cell.angle_alpha   90.00
_cell.angle_beta   90.00
_cell.angle_gamma   90.00
#
_symmetry.space_group_name_H-M   'P 1'
#
loop_
_entity.id
_entity.type
_entity.pdbx_description
1 polymer ?
#
loop_
_entity_poly.entity_id
_entity_poly.type
_entity_poly.pdbx_seq_one_letter_code
_entity_poly.pdbx_strand_id
1 'polypeptide(L)'
;MFAELECKNEIVFFSDGEQALDYLSGDSIEPFIIFSDINLPRLTGMELREKIHENENLRIKSIPYLFFSTSSEQKFVVDAYSKSVQGFFVKPSNYSEIKTTIKIIIDYWTKCVSPNYVK
;
A
#
# COMPACT_ATOMS: atom_id res chain seq x y z
N MET A 1 -14.88 1.72 -3.86
CA MET A 1 -14.09 1.54 -5.10
C MET A 1 -13.62 0.12 -5.30
N PHE A 2 -12.87 -0.43 -4.36
CA PHE A 2 -12.41 -1.82 -4.46
C PHE A 2 -13.54 -2.83 -4.60
N ALA A 3 -14.68 -2.55 -4.01
CA ALA A 3 -15.82 -3.46 -4.05
C ALA A 3 -16.30 -3.76 -5.48
N GLU A 4 -15.93 -2.91 -6.44
CA GLU A 4 -16.31 -3.09 -7.83
C GLU A 4 -15.29 -3.87 -8.64
N LEU A 5 -14.17 -4.23 -8.00
CA LEU A 5 -13.11 -4.98 -8.64
C LEU A 5 -13.18 -6.42 -8.16
N GLU A 6 -13.76 -7.29 -8.61
CA GLU A 6 -13.85 -8.70 -8.18
C GLU A 6 -12.55 -9.19 -7.56
N CYS A 7 -12.21 -8.64 -6.42
CA CYS A 7 -10.97 -8.92 -5.72
C CYS A 7 -11.21 -10.04 -4.73
N LYS A 8 -10.32 -11.04 -4.71
CA LYS A 8 -10.47 -12.18 -3.81
C LYS A 8 -10.11 -11.84 -2.37
N ASN A 9 -9.30 -10.83 -2.18
CA ASN A 9 -8.84 -10.44 -0.85
C ASN A 9 -9.82 -9.49 -0.20
N GLU A 10 -9.96 -9.61 1.09
CA GLU A 10 -10.75 -8.68 1.87
C GLU A 10 -10.08 -7.31 1.84
N ILE A 11 -10.89 -6.26 1.73
CA ILE A 11 -10.40 -4.90 1.69
C ILE A 11 -10.72 -4.22 3.01
N VAL A 12 -9.67 -3.70 3.67
CA VAL A 12 -9.81 -3.01 4.94
C VAL A 12 -9.33 -1.58 4.76
N PHE A 13 -10.12 -0.63 5.20
CA PHE A 13 -9.83 0.81 5.07
C PHE A 13 -9.47 1.42 6.41
N PHE A 14 -8.48 2.30 6.38
CA PHE A 14 -8.09 3.08 7.56
C PHE A 14 -8.02 4.54 7.18
N SER A 15 -8.48 5.40 8.08
CA SER A 15 -8.44 6.85 7.88
C SER A 15 -7.19 7.50 8.47
N ASP A 16 -6.43 6.79 9.27
CA ASP A 16 -5.15 7.32 9.78
C ASP A 16 -4.11 6.21 9.86
N GLY A 17 -2.84 6.64 9.86
CA GLY A 17 -1.72 5.72 9.80
C GLY A 17 -1.50 4.91 11.08
N GLU A 18 -1.87 5.45 12.23
CA GLU A 18 -1.71 4.71 13.49
C GLU A 18 -2.63 3.51 13.56
N GLN A 19 -3.88 3.69 13.14
CA GLN A 19 -4.84 2.58 13.10
C GLN A 19 -4.37 1.50 12.13
N ALA A 20 -3.85 1.91 10.98
CA ALA A 20 -3.33 0.96 10.00
C ALA A 20 -2.15 0.16 10.57
N LEU A 21 -1.22 0.83 11.25
CA LEU A 21 -0.07 0.17 11.84
C LEU A 21 -0.49 -0.81 12.94
N ASP A 22 -1.42 -0.42 13.78
CA ASP A 22 -1.94 -1.30 14.84
C ASP A 22 -2.56 -2.56 14.25
N TYR A 23 -3.34 -2.40 13.19
CA TYR A 23 -3.96 -3.53 12.50
C TYR A 23 -2.90 -4.46 11.91
N LEU A 24 -1.90 -3.90 11.22
CA LEU A 24 -0.85 -4.66 10.57
C LEU A 24 0.04 -5.41 11.56
N SER A 25 0.10 -4.95 12.80
CA SER A 25 0.91 -5.57 13.84
C SER A 25 0.28 -6.83 14.43
N GLY A 26 -0.95 -7.16 14.03
CA GLY A 26 -1.62 -8.37 14.51
C GLY A 26 -0.97 -9.63 13.94
N ASP A 27 -0.89 -10.67 14.76
CA ASP A 27 -0.18 -11.89 14.40
C ASP A 27 -0.82 -12.66 13.25
N SER A 28 -2.13 -12.57 13.12
CA SER A 28 -2.88 -13.31 12.11
C SER A 28 -3.09 -12.52 10.83
N ILE A 29 -2.53 -11.31 10.73
CA ILE A 29 -2.76 -10.44 9.59
C ILE A 29 -1.73 -10.73 8.49
N GLU A 30 -2.22 -11.03 7.30
CA GLU A 30 -1.37 -11.28 6.13
C GLU A 30 -1.83 -10.41 4.97
N PRO A 31 -1.40 -9.13 4.93
CA PRO A 31 -1.79 -8.23 3.87
C PRO A 31 -1.21 -8.67 2.53
N PHE A 32 -1.96 -8.44 1.47
CA PHE A 32 -1.48 -8.69 0.12
C PHE A 32 -0.78 -7.47 -0.46
N ILE A 33 -1.42 -6.32 -0.40
CA ILE A 33 -0.89 -5.04 -0.90
C ILE A 33 -1.37 -3.93 0.04
N ILE A 34 -0.53 -2.93 0.23
CA ILE A 34 -0.91 -1.71 0.95
C ILE A 34 -0.96 -0.55 -0.04
N PHE A 35 -2.10 0.10 -0.15
CA PHE A 35 -2.25 1.36 -0.88
C PHE A 35 -2.35 2.47 0.14
N SER A 36 -1.52 3.49 0.01
CA SER A 36 -1.44 4.54 1.00
C SER A 36 -1.41 5.92 0.36
N ASP A 37 -2.13 6.86 0.96
CA ASP A 37 -1.91 8.28 0.70
C ASP A 37 -0.67 8.73 1.46
N ILE A 38 -0.04 9.80 0.99
CA ILE A 38 1.09 10.39 1.70
C ILE A 38 0.59 11.15 2.93
N ASN A 39 -0.49 11.91 2.77
CA ASN A 39 -1.04 12.75 3.84
C ASN A 39 -2.12 12.00 4.61
N LEU A 40 -1.73 11.36 5.69
CA LEU A 40 -2.64 10.69 6.60
C LEU A 40 -2.58 11.39 7.96
N PRO A 41 -3.71 11.48 8.70
CA PRO A 41 -3.69 12.01 10.05
C PRO A 41 -2.83 11.15 10.99
N ARG A 42 -2.31 11.78 12.02
CA ARG A 42 -1.51 11.17 13.09
C ARG A 42 -0.18 10.61 12.62
N LEU A 43 -0.20 9.70 11.69
CA LEU A 43 0.99 9.09 11.13
C LEU A 43 0.88 9.20 9.63
N THR A 44 1.79 9.94 8.99
CA THR A 44 1.75 10.12 7.54
C THR A 44 2.06 8.82 6.80
N GLY A 45 1.76 8.78 5.51
CA GLY A 45 2.08 7.60 4.70
C GLY A 45 3.56 7.30 4.67
N MET A 46 4.42 8.32 4.64
CA MET A 46 5.87 8.13 4.70
C MET A 46 6.30 7.55 6.04
N GLU A 47 5.75 8.07 7.12
CA GLU A 47 6.05 7.57 8.46
C GLU A 47 5.54 6.14 8.64
N LEU A 48 4.37 5.85 8.11
CA LEU A 48 3.82 4.49 8.16
C LEU A 48 4.75 3.51 7.45
N ARG A 49 5.24 3.90 6.28
CA ARG A 49 6.18 3.05 5.53
C ARG A 49 7.45 2.80 6.32
N GLU A 50 8.01 3.83 6.95
CA GLU A 50 9.20 3.67 7.78
C GLU A 50 8.96 2.73 8.94
N LYS A 51 7.84 2.87 9.63
CA LYS A 51 7.50 2.02 10.77
C LYS A 51 7.36 0.56 10.35
N ILE A 52 6.75 0.30 9.19
CA ILE A 52 6.62 -1.05 8.66
C ILE A 52 8.00 -1.63 8.35
N HIS A 53 8.86 -0.84 7.75
CA HIS A 53 10.21 -1.28 7.38
C HIS A 53 11.09 -1.56 8.61
N GLU A 54 10.93 -0.77 9.65
CA GLU A 54 11.67 -0.94 10.91
C GLU A 54 11.18 -2.14 11.72
N ASN A 55 9.94 -2.55 11.51
CA ASN A 55 9.37 -3.70 12.22
C ASN A 55 9.81 -4.99 11.52
N GLU A 56 10.65 -5.77 12.17
CA GLU A 56 11.21 -6.97 11.56
C GLU A 56 10.13 -7.95 11.11
N ASN A 57 9.10 -8.14 11.92
CA ASN A 57 8.01 -9.06 11.58
C ASN A 57 7.24 -8.63 10.35
N LEU A 58 7.05 -7.32 10.17
CA LEU A 58 6.36 -6.78 9.00
C LEU A 58 7.29 -6.73 7.78
N ARG A 59 8.56 -6.40 8.00
CA ARG A 59 9.52 -6.31 6.90
C ARG A 59 9.69 -7.64 6.18
N ILE A 60 9.79 -8.74 6.92
CA ILE A 60 10.01 -10.06 6.31
C ILE A 60 8.80 -10.57 5.54
N LYS A 61 7.63 -10.00 5.77
CA LYS A 61 6.44 -10.35 4.98
C LYS A 61 6.53 -9.81 3.56
N SER A 62 7.40 -8.84 3.33
CA SER A 62 7.64 -8.26 1.99
C SER A 62 6.37 -7.79 1.30
N ILE A 63 5.53 -7.09 2.04
CA ILE A 63 4.26 -6.60 1.51
C ILE A 63 4.52 -5.44 0.55
N PRO A 64 4.01 -5.48 -0.69
CA PRO A 64 4.13 -4.35 -1.59
C PRO A 64 3.44 -3.11 -1.02
N TYR A 65 4.15 -2.01 -0.98
CA TYR A 65 3.65 -0.73 -0.48
C TYR A 65 3.66 0.26 -1.62
N LEU A 66 2.49 0.79 -1.94
CA LEU A 66 2.33 1.68 -3.09
C LEU A 66 1.64 2.96 -2.64
N PHE A 67 2.20 4.09 -3.06
CA PHE A 67 1.57 5.38 -2.79
C PHE A 67 0.63 5.79 -3.91
N PHE A 68 -0.51 6.33 -3.52
CA PHE A 68 -1.39 7.09 -4.39
C PHE A 68 -1.44 8.50 -3.85
N SER A 69 -1.08 9.48 -4.67
CA SER A 69 -0.99 10.87 -4.21
C SER A 69 -1.56 11.81 -5.26
N THR A 70 -2.12 12.92 -4.81
CA THR A 70 -2.54 13.99 -5.71
C THR A 70 -1.36 14.85 -6.16
N SER A 71 -0.19 14.70 -5.53
CA SER A 71 1.01 15.46 -5.85
C SER A 71 2.04 14.57 -6.53
N SER A 72 2.64 15.07 -7.62
CA SER A 72 3.73 14.40 -8.31
C SER A 72 5.03 15.18 -8.18
N GLU A 73 5.17 16.02 -7.16
CA GLU A 73 6.41 16.76 -6.97
C GLU A 73 7.61 15.82 -6.82
N GLN A 74 8.68 16.16 -7.50
CA GLN A 74 9.89 15.32 -7.56
C GLN A 74 10.39 14.92 -6.17
N LYS A 75 10.37 15.85 -5.23
CA LYS A 75 10.88 15.60 -3.88
C LYS A 75 10.10 14.50 -3.16
N PHE A 76 8.79 14.43 -3.37
CA PHE A 76 7.97 13.39 -2.75
C PHE A 76 8.22 12.05 -3.39
N VAL A 77 8.38 12.02 -4.70
CA VAL A 77 8.65 10.79 -5.43
C VAL A 77 10.00 10.21 -5.01
N VAL A 78 11.03 11.04 -4.96
CA VAL A 78 12.37 10.62 -4.54
C VAL A 78 12.35 10.11 -3.11
N ASP A 79 11.68 10.83 -2.21
CA ASP A 79 11.59 10.42 -0.81
C ASP A 79 10.88 9.08 -0.66
N ALA A 80 9.80 8.88 -1.40
CA ALA A 80 9.06 7.61 -1.35
C ALA A 80 9.94 6.45 -1.78
N TYR A 81 10.62 6.57 -2.91
CA TYR A 81 11.47 5.48 -3.39
C TYR A 81 12.67 5.24 -2.48
N SER A 82 13.17 6.29 -1.80
CA SER A 82 14.25 6.10 -0.82
C SER A 82 13.81 5.25 0.37
N LYS A 83 12.52 5.13 0.60
CA LYS A 83 11.94 4.28 1.65
C LYS A 83 11.53 2.90 1.14
N SER A 84 12.01 2.54 -0.05
CA SER A 84 11.83 1.20 -0.63
C SER A 84 10.38 0.84 -0.91
N VAL A 85 9.60 1.81 -1.36
CA VAL A 85 8.23 1.52 -1.83
C VAL A 85 8.29 0.89 -3.21
N GLN A 86 7.28 0.09 -3.54
CA GLN A 86 7.21 -0.62 -4.81
C GLN A 86 6.61 0.20 -5.94
N GLY A 87 5.95 1.30 -5.62
CA GLY A 87 5.41 2.18 -6.64
C GLY A 87 4.85 3.47 -6.08
N PHE A 88 4.78 4.46 -6.96
CA PHE A 88 4.22 5.77 -6.63
C PHE A 88 3.33 6.18 -7.79
N PHE A 89 2.06 6.36 -7.51
CA PHE A 89 1.07 6.69 -8.53
C PHE A 89 0.43 8.04 -8.23
N VAL A 90 0.25 8.84 -9.27
CA VAL A 90 -0.56 10.05 -9.15
C VAL A 90 -2.02 9.64 -9.28
N LYS A 91 -2.86 10.07 -8.34
CA LYS A 91 -4.28 9.74 -8.38
C LYS A 91 -4.91 10.29 -9.66
N PRO A 92 -5.50 9.43 -10.49
CA PRO A 92 -6.25 9.93 -11.65
C PRO A 92 -7.43 10.78 -11.21
N SER A 93 -7.87 11.67 -12.10
CA SER A 93 -8.94 12.60 -11.78
C SER A 93 -10.32 11.97 -11.85
N ASN A 94 -10.48 10.86 -12.55
CA ASN A 94 -11.77 10.22 -12.64
C ASN A 94 -11.77 8.81 -12.07
N TYR A 95 -12.92 8.40 -11.62
CA TYR A 95 -13.15 7.13 -10.94
C TYR A 95 -12.76 5.92 -11.80
N SER A 96 -13.11 5.99 -13.07
CA SER A 96 -12.87 4.90 -14.02
C SER A 96 -11.36 4.61 -14.17
N GLU A 97 -10.55 5.65 -14.25
CA GLU A 97 -9.09 5.50 -14.37
C GLU A 97 -8.47 4.97 -13.08
N ILE A 98 -8.97 5.41 -11.92
CA ILE A 98 -8.51 4.89 -10.63
C ILE A 98 -8.76 3.40 -10.56
N LYS A 99 -9.96 2.98 -10.93
CA LYS A 99 -10.37 1.58 -10.92
C LYS A 99 -9.49 0.73 -11.83
N THR A 100 -9.24 1.23 -13.05
CA THR A 100 -8.39 0.54 -14.02
C THR A 100 -6.96 0.39 -13.49
N THR A 101 -6.41 1.44 -12.91
CA THR A 101 -5.06 1.43 -12.37
C THR A 101 -4.92 0.41 -11.23
N ILE A 102 -5.87 0.40 -10.31
CA ILE A 102 -5.86 -0.54 -9.20
C ILE A 102 -5.95 -1.98 -9.71
N LYS A 103 -6.79 -2.22 -10.71
CA LYS A 103 -6.91 -3.56 -11.28
C LYS A 103 -5.60 -4.04 -11.88
N ILE A 104 -4.90 -3.19 -12.61
CA ILE A 104 -3.60 -3.52 -13.21
C ILE A 104 -2.60 -3.90 -12.11
N ILE A 105 -2.57 -3.14 -11.02
CA ILE A 105 -1.65 -3.38 -9.91
C ILE A 105 -1.98 -4.73 -9.25
N ILE A 106 -3.24 -5.00 -9.00
CA ILE A 106 -3.67 -6.25 -8.37
C ILE A 106 -3.33 -7.44 -9.27
N ASP A 107 -3.59 -7.33 -10.56
CA ASP A 107 -3.27 -8.39 -11.53
C ASP A 107 -1.76 -8.67 -11.56
N TYR A 108 -0.96 -7.62 -11.56
CA TYR A 108 0.50 -7.76 -11.54
C TYR A 108 0.97 -8.53 -10.30
N TRP A 109 0.56 -8.10 -9.13
CA TRP A 109 1.03 -8.69 -7.89
C TRP A 109 0.43 -10.06 -7.61
N THR A 110 -0.73 -10.35 -8.19
CA THR A 110 -1.32 -11.69 -8.11
C THR A 110 -0.44 -12.72 -8.84
N LYS A 111 0.23 -12.30 -9.89
CA LYS A 111 1.12 -13.18 -10.66
C LYS A 111 2.51 -13.30 -10.05
N CYS A 112 2.87 -12.42 -9.15
CA CYS A 112 4.17 -12.46 -8.48
C CYS A 112 4.17 -13.49 -7.36
N VAL A 113 5.29 -14.19 -7.21
CA VAL A 113 5.47 -15.08 -6.05
C VAL A 113 5.86 -14.21 -4.86
N SER A 114 5.18 -14.41 -3.74
CA SER A 114 5.42 -13.69 -2.50
C SER A 114 5.92 -14.67 -1.44
N PRO A 115 6.73 -14.22 -0.48
CA PRO A 115 7.13 -15.08 0.64
C PRO A 115 5.95 -15.68 1.40
N ASN A 116 4.80 -14.98 1.38
CA ASN A 116 3.60 -15.42 2.06
C ASN A 116 2.84 -16.54 1.30
N TYR A 117 3.22 -16.81 0.05
CA TYR A 117 2.60 -17.84 -0.77
C TYR A 117 3.45 -19.09 -0.90
N VAL A 118 4.53 -19.15 -0.20
CA VAL A 118 5.36 -20.36 -0.23
C VAL A 118 4.65 -21.43 0.56
N LYS A 119 4.28 -22.49 -0.13
CA LYS A 119 3.53 -23.60 0.46
C LYS A 119 4.38 -24.85 0.50
#